data_4f2b206ae7b661ca292e2bfaa5fb34d7
#
_entry.id   4f2b206ae7b661ca292e2bfaa5fb34d7
#
_cell.length_a   1.000
_cell.length_b   1.000
_cell.length_c   1.000
_cell.angle_alpha   90.00
_cell.angle_beta   90.00
_cell.angle_gamma   90.00
#
_symmetry.space_group_name_H-M   'P 1'
#
loop_
_entity.id
_entity.type
_entity.pdbx_description
1 polymer ?
#
loop_
_entity_poly.entity_id
_entity_poly.type
_entity_poly.pdbx_seq_one_letter_code
_entity_poly.pdbx_strand_id
1 'polypeptide(L)'
;MIKRILFFAFIFSTFTTFAQSKISRTDLQYLARAEDTLSALADKVLDDLDVVSRVRSDSMLTRSLVRALKTPHSFNYHFDSVQTITIAYPTDSSFRIFTWQYEMSEQVFRQKGAIQINSADGDLVLYPLFDASEFSLVPNDSVRVGQNWIGSIYYKIVQKEFNGQKFYTLLGYDENGFRSTKKWVEVLHFDENKQPLFGGDYFVFDKRDSGWQQGWKRFSIEFKKEGRARLNYDPEKDMIMYDHLISEDNQPEKKSSYIPDGDYEGLQWKDGKWLHVSKVFTEQLPDGKEPNPDLLMDDNGKINEGKLNDQSEKNAGKKVEAMPIKRKSKIVLPSTKRKGI
;
A
#
# COMPACT_ATOMS: atom_id res chain seq x y z
N MET A 1 -7.25 -75.49 -16.84
CA MET A 1 -6.15 -74.52 -16.63
C MET A 1 -6.46 -73.25 -17.36
N ILE A 2 -6.97 -72.25 -16.65
CA ILE A 2 -7.33 -70.94 -17.22
C ILE A 2 -6.21 -69.94 -16.86
N LYS A 3 -5.44 -69.49 -17.86
CA LYS A 3 -4.41 -68.47 -17.70
C LYS A 3 -5.10 -67.10 -17.62
N ARG A 4 -5.00 -66.43 -16.44
CA ARG A 4 -5.39 -65.03 -16.25
C ARG A 4 -4.25 -64.15 -16.76
N ILE A 5 -4.50 -63.39 -17.80
CA ILE A 5 -3.63 -62.34 -18.29
C ILE A 5 -4.02 -61.04 -17.53
N LEU A 6 -3.12 -60.55 -16.70
CA LEU A 6 -3.22 -59.25 -16.03
C LEU A 6 -2.75 -58.17 -17.00
N PHE A 7 -3.67 -57.29 -17.41
CA PHE A 7 -3.40 -56.10 -18.24
C PHE A 7 -3.05 -54.96 -17.29
N PHE A 8 -1.76 -54.60 -17.21
CA PHE A 8 -1.32 -53.41 -16.48
C PHE A 8 -1.50 -52.19 -17.37
N ALA A 9 -2.55 -51.38 -17.11
CA ALA A 9 -2.73 -50.09 -17.74
C ALA A 9 -1.83 -49.06 -17.07
N PHE A 10 -0.76 -48.68 -17.75
CA PHE A 10 0.15 -47.61 -17.34
C PHE A 10 -0.52 -46.26 -17.67
N ILE A 11 -1.13 -45.58 -16.65
CA ILE A 11 -1.67 -44.26 -16.80
C ILE A 11 -0.48 -43.28 -16.83
N PHE A 12 -0.10 -42.84 -18.02
CA PHE A 12 0.85 -41.73 -18.22
C PHE A 12 0.16 -40.42 -17.82
N SER A 13 0.35 -40.01 -16.57
CA SER A 13 -0.03 -38.65 -16.14
C SER A 13 0.98 -37.67 -16.73
N THR A 14 0.60 -37.00 -17.82
CA THR A 14 1.37 -35.88 -18.38
C THR A 14 1.21 -34.68 -17.45
N PHE A 15 2.17 -34.50 -16.53
CA PHE A 15 2.34 -33.23 -15.85
C PHE A 15 2.79 -32.21 -16.90
N THR A 16 1.86 -31.39 -17.38
CA THR A 16 2.22 -30.16 -18.09
C THR A 16 2.83 -29.21 -17.08
N THR A 17 4.15 -29.24 -16.94
CA THR A 17 4.88 -28.16 -16.29
C THR A 17 4.67 -26.92 -17.13
N PHE A 18 3.86 -26.00 -16.65
CA PHE A 18 3.84 -24.63 -17.17
C PHE A 18 5.24 -24.06 -16.89
N ALA A 19 6.11 -24.10 -17.88
CA ALA A 19 7.37 -23.39 -17.83
C ALA A 19 6.99 -21.90 -17.76
N GLN A 20 7.19 -21.29 -16.60
CA GLN A 20 7.07 -19.85 -16.43
C GLN A 20 8.04 -19.23 -17.44
N SER A 21 7.52 -18.59 -18.48
CA SER A 21 8.33 -18.06 -19.57
C SER A 21 9.25 -16.98 -19.00
N LYS A 22 10.53 -17.25 -19.07
CA LYS A 22 11.57 -16.37 -18.50
C LYS A 22 11.83 -15.21 -19.46
N ILE A 23 12.01 -14.03 -18.88
CA ILE A 23 12.55 -12.86 -19.60
C ILE A 23 13.88 -13.25 -20.25
N SER A 24 14.09 -12.89 -21.52
CA SER A 24 15.35 -13.17 -22.22
C SER A 24 16.51 -12.42 -21.55
N ARG A 25 17.75 -12.90 -21.72
CA ARG A 25 18.94 -12.20 -21.19
C ARG A 25 19.09 -10.78 -21.73
N THR A 26 18.78 -10.59 -23.00
CA THR A 26 18.83 -9.28 -23.67
C THR A 26 17.78 -8.34 -23.05
N ASP A 27 16.56 -8.85 -22.84
CA ASP A 27 15.48 -8.07 -22.24
C ASP A 27 15.76 -7.74 -20.78
N LEU A 28 16.35 -8.66 -20.00
CA LEU A 28 16.79 -8.38 -18.63
C LEU A 28 17.81 -7.24 -18.59
N GLN A 29 18.79 -7.21 -19.51
CA GLN A 29 19.76 -6.12 -19.59
C GLN A 29 19.13 -4.80 -20.01
N TYR A 30 18.13 -4.85 -20.90
CA TYR A 30 17.36 -3.67 -21.27
C TYR A 30 16.54 -3.15 -20.10
N LEU A 31 15.82 -4.02 -19.39
CA LEU A 31 15.00 -3.66 -18.23
C LEU A 31 15.86 -3.09 -17.09
N ALA A 32 17.04 -3.64 -16.82
CA ALA A 32 17.94 -3.08 -15.82
C ALA A 32 18.38 -1.64 -16.16
N ARG A 33 18.74 -1.36 -17.41
CA ARG A 33 19.06 0.03 -17.85
C ARG A 33 17.85 0.95 -17.83
N ALA A 34 16.67 0.41 -18.16
CA ALA A 34 15.42 1.15 -18.07
C ALA A 34 15.09 1.49 -16.62
N GLU A 35 15.34 0.58 -15.69
CA GLU A 35 15.15 0.78 -14.26
C GLU A 35 16.04 1.90 -13.71
N ASP A 36 17.34 1.93 -14.06
CA ASP A 36 18.24 3.05 -13.69
C ASP A 36 17.67 4.40 -14.17
N THR A 37 17.15 4.42 -15.42
CA THR A 37 16.53 5.62 -15.98
C THR A 37 15.25 6.01 -15.25
N LEU A 38 14.41 5.02 -14.91
CA LEU A 38 13.15 5.22 -14.18
C LEU A 38 13.42 5.75 -12.78
N SER A 39 14.41 5.19 -12.07
CA SER A 39 14.80 5.65 -10.73
C SER A 39 15.24 7.12 -10.77
N ALA A 40 16.15 7.47 -11.68
CA ALA A 40 16.62 8.85 -11.81
C ALA A 40 15.52 9.85 -12.21
N LEU A 41 14.53 9.42 -13.01
CA LEU A 41 13.38 10.27 -13.37
C LEU A 41 12.40 10.40 -12.21
N ALA A 42 12.15 9.32 -11.48
CA ALA A 42 11.25 9.29 -10.35
C ALA A 42 11.77 10.17 -9.19
N ASP A 43 13.08 10.17 -8.93
CA ASP A 43 13.69 11.08 -7.96
C ASP A 43 13.49 12.55 -8.38
N LYS A 44 13.66 12.89 -9.66
CA LYS A 44 13.39 14.24 -10.17
C LYS A 44 11.92 14.66 -10.08
N VAL A 45 11.00 13.72 -10.26
CA VAL A 45 9.56 13.97 -10.08
C VAL A 45 9.25 14.37 -8.65
N LEU A 46 9.97 13.81 -7.68
CA LEU A 46 9.75 14.08 -6.25
C LEU A 46 10.53 15.33 -5.78
N ASP A 47 11.82 15.41 -6.12
CA ASP A 47 12.78 16.30 -5.46
C ASP A 47 13.08 17.59 -6.22
N ASP A 48 12.72 17.69 -7.52
CA ASP A 48 13.02 18.87 -8.32
C ASP A 48 12.22 20.08 -7.79
N LEU A 49 12.91 21.20 -7.55
CA LEU A 49 12.29 22.39 -6.98
C LEU A 49 11.37 23.13 -7.98
N ASP A 50 11.67 22.98 -9.28
CA ASP A 50 10.90 23.61 -10.34
C ASP A 50 9.74 22.72 -10.82
N VAL A 51 8.52 23.28 -10.74
CA VAL A 51 7.28 22.57 -11.14
C VAL A 51 7.33 22.14 -12.62
N VAL A 52 7.86 22.98 -13.53
CA VAL A 52 7.92 22.67 -14.95
C VAL A 52 8.86 21.47 -15.18
N SER A 53 9.98 21.41 -14.46
CA SER A 53 10.91 20.30 -14.45
C SER A 53 10.28 19.04 -13.90
N ARG A 54 9.52 19.11 -12.79
CA ARG A 54 8.77 17.96 -12.25
C ARG A 54 7.77 17.40 -13.27
N VAL A 55 6.93 18.25 -13.87
CA VAL A 55 5.95 17.84 -14.90
C VAL A 55 6.63 17.22 -16.13
N ARG A 56 7.76 17.78 -16.54
CA ARG A 56 8.55 17.22 -17.64
C ARG A 56 9.11 15.86 -17.29
N SER A 57 9.68 15.72 -16.09
CA SER A 57 10.24 14.47 -15.58
C SER A 57 9.15 13.41 -15.42
N ASP A 58 7.95 13.75 -14.93
CA ASP A 58 6.79 12.86 -14.87
C ASP A 58 6.37 12.36 -16.27
N SER A 59 6.34 13.26 -17.26
CA SER A 59 6.01 12.89 -18.63
C SER A 59 7.07 11.94 -19.25
N MET A 60 8.34 12.13 -18.89
CA MET A 60 9.43 11.25 -19.32
C MET A 60 9.37 9.91 -18.59
N LEU A 61 9.11 9.94 -17.27
CA LEU A 61 8.93 8.76 -16.43
C LEU A 61 7.80 7.86 -16.98
N THR A 62 6.63 8.44 -17.20
CA THR A 62 5.46 7.71 -17.76
C THR A 62 5.81 7.03 -19.08
N ARG A 63 6.45 7.75 -20.03
CA ARG A 63 6.83 7.19 -21.33
C ARG A 63 7.89 6.10 -21.21
N SER A 64 8.88 6.28 -20.35
CA SER A 64 9.93 5.31 -20.11
C SER A 64 9.40 4.05 -19.44
N LEU A 65 8.50 4.20 -18.45
CA LEU A 65 7.82 3.08 -17.82
C LEU A 65 7.00 2.26 -18.83
N VAL A 66 6.14 2.90 -19.61
CA VAL A 66 5.34 2.21 -20.62
C VAL A 66 6.24 1.50 -21.65
N ARG A 67 7.37 2.11 -22.03
CA ARG A 67 8.34 1.49 -22.95
C ARG A 67 9.01 0.26 -22.33
N ALA A 68 9.40 0.33 -21.07
CA ALA A 68 9.96 -0.81 -20.34
C ALA A 68 8.92 -1.94 -20.19
N LEU A 69 7.67 -1.60 -19.87
CA LEU A 69 6.59 -2.57 -19.71
C LEU A 69 6.18 -3.28 -21.01
N LYS A 70 6.49 -2.72 -22.19
CA LYS A 70 6.31 -3.38 -23.51
C LYS A 70 7.28 -4.53 -23.75
N THR A 71 8.31 -4.68 -22.92
CA THR A 71 9.20 -5.83 -23.00
C THR A 71 8.42 -7.11 -22.68
N PRO A 72 8.51 -8.17 -23.49
CA PRO A 72 7.81 -9.41 -23.23
C PRO A 72 8.10 -9.94 -21.83
N HIS A 73 7.06 -10.41 -21.14
CA HIS A 73 7.13 -10.91 -19.76
C HIS A 73 7.65 -9.90 -18.73
N SER A 74 7.61 -8.61 -19.01
CA SER A 74 8.05 -7.55 -18.09
C SER A 74 7.37 -7.59 -16.73
N PHE A 75 6.20 -8.22 -16.61
CA PHE A 75 5.52 -8.43 -15.33
C PHE A 75 6.41 -9.16 -14.31
N ASN A 76 7.30 -10.03 -14.76
CA ASN A 76 8.23 -10.79 -13.91
C ASN A 76 9.49 -9.99 -13.50
N TYR A 77 9.61 -8.73 -13.92
CA TYR A 77 10.68 -7.83 -13.52
C TYR A 77 10.17 -6.83 -12.48
N HIS A 78 10.79 -6.81 -11.28
CA HIS A 78 10.21 -6.12 -10.11
C HIS A 78 10.48 -4.62 -10.03
N PHE A 79 11.48 -4.09 -10.72
CA PHE A 79 11.90 -2.67 -10.63
C PHE A 79 12.27 -2.24 -9.21
N ASP A 80 13.02 -3.07 -8.48
CA ASP A 80 13.31 -2.90 -7.05
C ASP A 80 14.08 -1.62 -6.70
N SER A 81 14.80 -1.04 -7.66
CA SER A 81 15.55 0.19 -7.47
C SER A 81 14.69 1.46 -7.58
N VAL A 82 13.47 1.36 -8.12
CA VAL A 82 12.57 2.51 -8.29
C VAL A 82 11.74 2.68 -7.02
N GLN A 83 12.31 3.33 -5.99
CA GLN A 83 11.71 3.43 -4.66
C GLN A 83 10.65 4.53 -4.51
N THR A 84 10.64 5.52 -5.41
CA THR A 84 9.70 6.65 -5.38
C THR A 84 8.35 6.34 -6.04
N ILE A 85 8.25 5.23 -6.77
CA ILE A 85 7.00 4.67 -7.29
C ILE A 85 6.58 3.50 -6.42
N THR A 86 5.35 3.52 -5.95
CA THR A 86 4.79 2.35 -5.27
C THR A 86 4.37 1.31 -6.29
N ILE A 87 4.83 0.08 -6.13
CA ILE A 87 4.46 -1.07 -6.95
C ILE A 87 3.82 -2.11 -6.02
N ALA A 88 2.49 -2.24 -6.10
CA ALA A 88 1.74 -3.15 -5.25
C ALA A 88 1.22 -4.36 -6.03
N TYR A 89 1.29 -5.54 -5.40
CA TYR A 89 0.85 -6.82 -5.96
C TYR A 89 -0.22 -7.45 -5.07
N PRO A 90 -1.28 -8.06 -5.61
CA PRO A 90 -2.11 -8.98 -4.86
C PRO A 90 -1.37 -10.29 -4.59
N THR A 91 -1.87 -11.09 -3.63
CA THR A 91 -1.24 -12.36 -3.25
C THR A 91 -1.23 -13.39 -4.39
N ASP A 92 -2.18 -13.34 -5.30
CA ASP A 92 -2.25 -14.22 -6.47
C ASP A 92 -1.42 -13.74 -7.67
N SER A 93 -0.75 -12.60 -7.55
CA SER A 93 0.08 -12.01 -8.60
C SER A 93 -0.62 -11.91 -9.97
N SER A 94 -1.95 -11.74 -9.97
CA SER A 94 -2.73 -11.61 -11.21
C SER A 94 -2.52 -10.28 -11.93
N PHE A 95 -2.12 -9.25 -11.19
CA PHE A 95 -1.76 -7.93 -11.71
C PHE A 95 -0.79 -7.24 -10.77
N ARG A 96 -0.29 -6.06 -11.16
CA ARG A 96 0.37 -5.09 -10.28
C ARG A 96 -0.12 -3.69 -10.55
N ILE A 97 -0.09 -2.84 -9.53
CA ILE A 97 -0.46 -1.44 -9.63
C ILE A 97 0.78 -0.59 -9.39
N PHE A 98 1.07 0.31 -10.31
CA PHE A 98 2.04 1.38 -10.15
C PHE A 98 1.32 2.64 -9.74
N THR A 99 1.77 3.33 -8.69
CA THR A 99 1.25 4.65 -8.31
C THR A 99 2.37 5.56 -7.84
N TRP A 100 2.29 6.83 -8.23
CA TRP A 100 3.19 7.89 -7.79
C TRP A 100 2.45 9.22 -7.78
N GLN A 101 3.03 10.20 -7.10
CA GLN A 101 2.50 11.56 -7.05
C GLN A 101 3.60 12.58 -7.27
N TYR A 102 3.22 13.77 -7.66
CA TYR A 102 4.08 14.93 -7.73
C TYR A 102 3.31 16.20 -7.39
N GLU A 103 4.02 17.19 -6.87
CA GLU A 103 3.45 18.46 -6.54
C GLU A 103 3.39 19.36 -7.78
N MET A 104 2.18 19.77 -8.16
CA MET A 104 1.89 20.63 -9.31
C MET A 104 2.08 22.11 -9.01
N SER A 105 1.81 22.52 -7.76
CA SER A 105 1.99 23.87 -7.22
C SER A 105 2.03 23.75 -5.71
N GLU A 106 2.25 24.85 -4.99
CA GLU A 106 2.26 24.81 -3.52
C GLU A 106 1.09 23.99 -2.99
N GLN A 107 1.41 22.77 -2.54
CA GLN A 107 0.50 21.81 -1.87
C GLN A 107 -0.68 21.29 -2.72
N VAL A 108 -0.60 21.41 -4.04
CA VAL A 108 -1.49 20.75 -4.98
C VAL A 108 -0.77 19.54 -5.57
N PHE A 109 -1.23 18.36 -5.21
CA PHE A 109 -0.63 17.11 -5.65
C PHE A 109 -1.44 16.49 -6.79
N ARG A 110 -0.75 15.86 -7.71
CA ARG A 110 -1.34 15.08 -8.80
C ARG A 110 -0.85 13.65 -8.70
N GLN A 111 -1.78 12.72 -8.66
CA GLN A 111 -1.47 11.29 -8.64
C GLN A 111 -1.49 10.73 -10.06
N LYS A 112 -0.66 9.73 -10.28
CA LYS A 112 -0.60 8.94 -11.50
C LYS A 112 -0.52 7.46 -11.18
N GLY A 113 -0.98 6.64 -12.10
CA GLY A 113 -0.85 5.21 -11.93
C GLY A 113 -1.19 4.42 -13.17
N ALA A 114 -0.96 3.12 -13.08
CA ALA A 114 -1.36 2.15 -14.09
C ALA A 114 -1.49 0.76 -13.46
N ILE A 115 -2.41 -0.06 -13.99
CA ILE A 115 -2.52 -1.47 -13.65
C ILE A 115 -1.96 -2.27 -14.81
N GLN A 116 -0.95 -3.11 -14.55
CA GLN A 116 -0.46 -4.11 -15.50
C GLN A 116 -1.00 -5.48 -15.11
N ILE A 117 -1.66 -6.15 -16.04
CA ILE A 117 -2.14 -7.53 -15.87
C ILE A 117 -0.99 -8.50 -16.12
N ASN A 118 -0.95 -9.58 -15.36
CA ASN A 118 -0.06 -10.72 -15.60
C ASN A 118 -0.64 -11.56 -16.74
N SER A 119 -0.23 -11.29 -17.96
CA SER A 119 -0.69 -12.02 -19.14
C SER A 119 0.12 -13.31 -19.34
N ALA A 120 -0.56 -14.39 -19.71
CA ALA A 120 0.08 -15.69 -19.88
C ALA A 120 1.06 -15.75 -21.07
N ASP A 121 0.79 -14.95 -22.11
CA ASP A 121 1.60 -14.81 -23.32
C ASP A 121 2.78 -13.83 -23.13
N GLY A 122 2.77 -13.06 -22.05
CA GLY A 122 3.78 -12.05 -21.72
C GLY A 122 3.58 -10.71 -22.41
N ASP A 123 2.51 -10.55 -23.17
CA ASP A 123 2.15 -9.30 -23.81
C ASP A 123 1.66 -8.25 -22.79
N LEU A 124 1.87 -6.99 -23.11
CA LEU A 124 1.47 -5.89 -22.25
C LEU A 124 -0.04 -5.66 -22.29
N VAL A 125 -0.71 -5.92 -21.17
CA VAL A 125 -2.08 -5.46 -20.89
C VAL A 125 -1.99 -4.41 -19.80
N LEU A 126 -2.26 -3.14 -20.13
CA LEU A 126 -2.05 -1.98 -19.26
C LEU A 126 -3.30 -1.10 -19.21
N TYR A 127 -3.76 -0.80 -18.01
CA TYR A 127 -4.85 0.15 -17.74
C TYR A 127 -4.27 1.39 -17.08
N PRO A 128 -4.18 2.54 -17.78
CA PRO A 128 -3.73 3.77 -17.19
C PRO A 128 -4.77 4.34 -16.21
N LEU A 129 -4.30 4.99 -15.14
CA LEU A 129 -5.11 5.64 -14.13
C LEU A 129 -4.90 7.16 -14.21
N PHE A 130 -6.00 7.87 -14.40
CA PHE A 130 -6.01 9.33 -14.51
C PHE A 130 -6.71 9.94 -13.29
N ASP A 131 -5.96 10.69 -12.52
CA ASP A 131 -6.45 11.39 -11.35
C ASP A 131 -7.50 12.43 -11.74
N ALA A 132 -8.72 12.21 -11.28
CA ALA A 132 -9.87 13.09 -11.45
C ALA A 132 -10.40 13.63 -10.11
N SER A 133 -9.60 13.57 -9.04
CA SER A 133 -9.99 14.01 -7.70
C SER A 133 -10.43 15.48 -7.69
N GLU A 134 -9.73 16.32 -8.42
CA GLU A 134 -10.03 17.74 -8.58
C GLU A 134 -11.44 18.05 -9.13
N PHE A 135 -11.98 17.10 -9.92
CA PHE A 135 -13.32 17.25 -10.53
C PHE A 135 -14.42 16.55 -9.74
N SER A 136 -14.10 16.00 -8.56
CA SER A 136 -15.02 15.21 -7.76
C SER A 136 -15.37 15.92 -6.46
N LEU A 137 -16.61 16.42 -6.35
CA LEU A 137 -17.10 17.06 -5.12
C LEU A 137 -17.32 16.02 -3.99
N VAL A 138 -17.76 14.82 -4.35
CA VAL A 138 -18.00 13.72 -3.41
C VAL A 138 -17.32 12.45 -3.94
N PRO A 139 -16.04 12.26 -3.66
CA PRO A 139 -15.27 11.14 -4.24
C PRO A 139 -15.75 9.76 -3.79
N ASN A 140 -16.54 9.69 -2.71
CA ASN A 140 -17.02 8.44 -2.12
C ASN A 140 -18.31 7.89 -2.78
N ASP A 141 -19.01 8.65 -3.59
CA ASP A 141 -20.40 8.39 -4.00
C ASP A 141 -20.57 7.42 -5.19
N SER A 142 -19.52 7.18 -5.97
CA SER A 142 -19.64 6.47 -7.25
C SER A 142 -18.54 5.44 -7.47
N VAL A 143 -18.87 4.39 -8.22
CA VAL A 143 -17.88 3.47 -8.78
C VAL A 143 -17.12 4.19 -9.89
N ARG A 144 -15.80 3.98 -9.95
CA ARG A 144 -14.93 4.68 -10.88
C ARG A 144 -14.14 3.71 -11.75
N VAL A 145 -13.70 4.21 -12.89
CA VAL A 145 -12.82 3.52 -13.84
C VAL A 145 -11.48 4.25 -13.92
N GLY A 146 -10.52 3.71 -14.63
CA GLY A 146 -9.19 4.32 -14.76
C GLY A 146 -9.20 5.76 -15.26
N GLN A 147 -10.17 6.16 -16.10
CA GLN A 147 -10.28 7.52 -16.65
C GLN A 147 -10.79 8.58 -15.66
N ASN A 148 -11.45 8.15 -14.58
CA ASN A 148 -11.96 9.05 -13.54
C ASN A 148 -11.57 8.57 -12.14
N TRP A 149 -10.39 8.00 -12.03
CA TRP A 149 -9.82 7.51 -10.78
C TRP A 149 -9.65 8.66 -9.76
N ILE A 150 -9.78 8.35 -8.45
CA ILE A 150 -9.74 9.37 -7.39
C ILE A 150 -8.34 9.89 -7.05
N GLY A 151 -7.27 9.26 -7.59
CA GLY A 151 -5.90 9.56 -7.19
C GLY A 151 -5.57 8.99 -5.80
N SER A 152 -4.65 8.04 -5.73
CA SER A 152 -4.16 7.50 -4.45
C SER A 152 -2.86 6.72 -4.64
N ILE A 153 -1.97 6.77 -3.66
CA ILE A 153 -0.76 5.94 -3.63
C ILE A 153 -1.08 4.65 -2.90
N TYR A 154 -1.28 3.56 -3.64
CA TYR A 154 -1.65 2.27 -3.06
C TYR A 154 -0.44 1.55 -2.48
N TYR A 155 -0.37 1.48 -1.15
CA TYR A 155 0.73 0.84 -0.42
C TYR A 155 0.44 -0.60 0.00
N LYS A 156 -0.84 -1.05 -0.09
CA LYS A 156 -1.24 -2.42 0.26
C LYS A 156 -2.43 -2.87 -0.56
N ILE A 157 -2.41 -4.13 -0.98
CA ILE A 157 -3.56 -4.84 -1.57
C ILE A 157 -3.93 -6.00 -0.65
N VAL A 158 -5.18 -6.04 -0.19
CA VAL A 158 -5.74 -7.13 0.60
C VAL A 158 -6.68 -7.91 -0.32
N GLN A 159 -6.28 -9.14 -0.65
CA GLN A 159 -7.09 -10.02 -1.49
C GLN A 159 -8.07 -10.80 -0.65
N LYS A 160 -9.33 -10.81 -1.07
CA LYS A 160 -10.42 -11.58 -0.49
C LYS A 160 -11.17 -12.34 -1.59
N GLU A 161 -11.89 -13.37 -1.19
CA GLU A 161 -12.73 -14.15 -2.08
C GLU A 161 -14.12 -14.35 -1.46
N PHE A 162 -15.14 -14.28 -2.29
CA PHE A 162 -16.51 -14.58 -1.89
C PHE A 162 -17.29 -15.10 -3.10
N ASN A 163 -17.99 -16.22 -2.95
CA ASN A 163 -18.75 -16.88 -4.03
C ASN A 163 -17.94 -17.13 -5.33
N GLY A 164 -16.65 -17.50 -5.19
CA GLY A 164 -15.75 -17.74 -6.32
C GLY A 164 -15.27 -16.49 -7.05
N GLN A 165 -15.66 -15.30 -6.60
CA GLN A 165 -15.18 -14.01 -7.13
C GLN A 165 -14.07 -13.43 -6.21
N LYS A 166 -13.01 -12.92 -6.84
CA LYS A 166 -11.91 -12.26 -6.14
C LYS A 166 -12.15 -10.76 -6.02
N PHE A 167 -11.84 -10.23 -4.85
CA PHE A 167 -11.91 -8.81 -4.53
C PHE A 167 -10.55 -8.34 -4.01
N TYR A 168 -10.12 -7.18 -4.47
CA TYR A 168 -8.82 -6.62 -4.13
C TYR A 168 -9.03 -5.29 -3.42
N THR A 169 -8.95 -5.30 -2.09
CA THR A 169 -9.10 -4.08 -1.31
C THR A 169 -7.78 -3.33 -1.29
N LEU A 170 -7.79 -2.13 -1.81
CA LEU A 170 -6.66 -1.23 -1.93
C LEU A 170 -6.62 -0.30 -0.73
N LEU A 171 -5.49 -0.27 -0.03
CA LEU A 171 -5.22 0.73 1.00
C LEU A 171 -4.32 1.79 0.39
N GLY A 172 -4.79 3.03 0.41
CA GLY A 172 -4.15 4.12 -0.29
C GLY A 172 -3.89 5.35 0.57
N TYR A 173 -2.92 6.12 0.13
CA TYR A 173 -2.51 7.39 0.72
C TYR A 173 -2.70 8.51 -0.29
N ASP A 174 -3.18 9.65 0.19
CA ASP A 174 -3.37 10.87 -0.59
C ASP A 174 -2.89 12.05 0.26
N GLU A 175 -1.96 12.80 -0.28
CA GLU A 175 -1.43 14.00 0.38
C GLU A 175 -2.52 15.05 0.61
N ASN A 176 -3.59 15.03 -0.19
CA ASN A 176 -4.83 15.80 -0.11
C ASN A 176 -4.67 17.35 -0.13
N GLY A 177 -3.56 17.88 0.33
CA GLY A 177 -3.26 19.30 0.31
C GLY A 177 -2.59 19.80 1.58
N PHE A 178 -2.79 21.10 1.84
CA PHE A 178 -2.03 21.82 2.87
C PHE A 178 -2.38 21.46 4.31
N ARG A 179 -3.65 21.19 4.59
CA ARG A 179 -4.16 21.13 5.96
C ARG A 179 -4.41 19.72 6.44
N SER A 180 -4.64 18.80 5.52
CA SER A 180 -5.03 17.43 5.85
C SER A 180 -4.41 16.41 4.91
N THR A 181 -4.38 15.20 5.39
CA THR A 181 -3.98 13.99 4.68
C THR A 181 -5.18 13.04 4.66
N LYS A 182 -5.33 12.27 3.59
CA LYS A 182 -6.34 11.21 3.49
C LYS A 182 -5.72 9.84 3.38
N LYS A 183 -6.42 8.84 3.91
CA LYS A 183 -6.18 7.45 3.58
C LYS A 183 -7.46 6.81 3.08
N TRP A 184 -7.32 6.03 2.02
CA TRP A 184 -8.43 5.44 1.29
C TRP A 184 -8.47 3.92 1.49
N VAL A 185 -9.69 3.39 1.56
CA VAL A 185 -9.97 1.96 1.42
C VAL A 185 -11.01 1.81 0.32
N GLU A 186 -10.64 1.19 -0.76
CA GLU A 186 -11.58 0.92 -1.86
C GLU A 186 -11.36 -0.48 -2.43
N VAL A 187 -12.43 -1.06 -2.98
CA VAL A 187 -12.36 -2.40 -3.56
C VAL A 187 -12.19 -2.28 -5.07
N LEU A 188 -11.11 -2.84 -5.57
CA LEU A 188 -10.89 -3.06 -6.99
C LEU A 188 -11.45 -4.44 -7.37
N HIS A 189 -12.21 -4.49 -8.43
CA HIS A 189 -12.63 -5.72 -9.10
C HIS A 189 -12.61 -5.52 -10.61
N PHE A 190 -12.68 -6.61 -11.36
CA PHE A 190 -12.70 -6.55 -12.82
C PHE A 190 -14.08 -6.98 -13.31
N ASP A 191 -14.63 -6.22 -14.24
CA ASP A 191 -15.90 -6.55 -14.88
C ASP A 191 -15.77 -7.73 -15.87
N GLU A 192 -16.86 -8.10 -16.53
CA GLU A 192 -16.91 -9.17 -17.53
C GLU A 192 -15.96 -8.92 -18.72
N ASN A 193 -15.68 -7.65 -19.02
CA ASN A 193 -14.75 -7.20 -20.06
C ASN A 193 -13.31 -7.05 -19.53
N LYS A 194 -13.04 -7.50 -18.29
CA LYS A 194 -11.75 -7.36 -17.59
C LYS A 194 -11.32 -5.91 -17.37
N GLN A 195 -12.27 -4.95 -17.39
CA GLN A 195 -11.97 -3.57 -17.07
C GLN A 195 -11.91 -3.37 -15.54
N PRO A 196 -10.92 -2.64 -15.02
CA PRO A 196 -10.83 -2.37 -13.59
C PRO A 196 -11.90 -1.37 -13.16
N LEU A 197 -12.65 -1.74 -12.13
CA LEU A 197 -13.67 -0.92 -11.47
C LEU A 197 -13.25 -0.70 -10.01
N PHE A 198 -13.28 0.57 -9.58
CA PHE A 198 -12.87 1.00 -8.25
C PHE A 198 -14.09 1.41 -7.42
N GLY A 199 -14.24 0.83 -6.23
CA GLY A 199 -15.36 1.06 -5.33
C GLY A 199 -16.52 0.11 -5.56
N GLY A 200 -17.57 0.25 -4.76
CA GLY A 200 -18.78 -0.56 -4.78
C GLY A 200 -19.47 -0.64 -3.43
N ASP A 201 -20.58 -1.35 -3.35
CA ASP A 201 -21.37 -1.53 -2.11
C ASP A 201 -20.75 -2.60 -1.19
N TYR A 202 -19.48 -2.40 -0.86
CA TYR A 202 -18.69 -3.35 -0.07
C TYR A 202 -18.53 -2.98 1.40
N PHE A 203 -19.01 -1.81 1.83
CA PHE A 203 -18.83 -1.31 3.18
C PHE A 203 -20.16 -1.24 3.92
N VAL A 204 -20.17 -1.73 5.18
CA VAL A 204 -21.35 -1.73 6.04
C VAL A 204 -20.96 -1.12 7.39
N PHE A 205 -21.58 0.00 7.71
CA PHE A 205 -21.42 0.72 8.99
C PHE A 205 -22.76 0.74 9.73
N ASP A 206 -22.72 0.82 11.05
CA ASP A 206 -23.94 1.06 11.83
C ASP A 206 -24.47 2.48 11.52
N LYS A 207 -25.78 2.64 11.50
CA LYS A 207 -26.43 3.94 11.26
C LYS A 207 -26.03 5.03 12.26
N ARG A 208 -25.48 4.63 13.40
CA ARG A 208 -25.02 5.52 14.46
C ARG A 208 -23.59 5.98 14.29
N ASP A 209 -22.84 5.35 13.38
CA ASP A 209 -21.45 5.69 13.15
C ASP A 209 -21.36 7.05 12.46
N SER A 210 -20.84 8.02 13.16
CA SER A 210 -20.70 9.37 12.66
C SER A 210 -19.65 9.42 11.52
N GLY A 211 -20.07 9.96 10.38
CA GLY A 211 -19.17 10.19 9.24
C GLY A 211 -19.28 9.22 8.08
N TRP A 212 -20.03 8.10 8.21
CA TRP A 212 -20.37 7.26 7.08
C TRP A 212 -21.74 7.65 6.50
N GLN A 213 -21.80 7.79 5.17
CA GLN A 213 -23.07 7.98 4.47
C GLN A 213 -23.44 6.71 3.71
N GLN A 214 -24.67 6.26 3.91
CA GLN A 214 -25.17 5.07 3.22
C GLN A 214 -25.13 5.27 1.70
N GLY A 215 -24.56 4.29 0.99
CA GLY A 215 -24.40 4.35 -0.46
C GLY A 215 -23.00 4.78 -0.92
N TRP A 216 -22.14 5.18 -0.02
CA TRP A 216 -20.74 5.40 -0.37
C TRP A 216 -20.06 4.12 -0.91
N LYS A 217 -19.25 4.28 -1.93
CA LYS A 217 -18.59 3.19 -2.67
C LYS A 217 -17.17 2.91 -2.20
N ARG A 218 -16.62 3.78 -1.33
CA ARG A 218 -15.29 3.65 -0.72
C ARG A 218 -15.28 4.33 0.64
N PHE A 219 -14.37 3.89 1.49
CA PHE A 219 -14.15 4.46 2.81
C PHE A 219 -12.88 5.32 2.81
N SER A 220 -12.86 6.35 3.62
CA SER A 220 -11.67 7.16 3.85
C SER A 220 -11.64 7.74 5.25
N ILE A 221 -10.45 7.93 5.77
CA ILE A 221 -10.18 8.77 6.92
C ILE A 221 -9.42 10.01 6.44
N GLU A 222 -9.79 11.17 6.97
CA GLU A 222 -9.11 12.43 6.74
C GLU A 222 -8.72 13.05 8.07
N PHE A 223 -7.48 13.49 8.20
CA PHE A 223 -6.90 13.94 9.45
C PHE A 223 -5.92 15.09 9.22
N LYS A 224 -5.64 15.83 10.29
CA LYS A 224 -4.66 16.91 10.33
C LYS A 224 -3.32 16.48 9.74
N LYS A 225 -2.67 17.35 8.99
CA LYS A 225 -1.41 17.04 8.27
C LYS A 225 -0.35 16.39 9.16
N GLU A 226 -0.20 16.85 10.39
CA GLU A 226 0.75 16.35 11.38
C GLU A 226 0.19 15.19 12.22
N GLY A 227 -1.09 14.83 12.04
CA GLY A 227 -1.80 13.87 12.89
C GLY A 227 -1.35 12.42 12.76
N ARG A 228 -0.69 12.05 11.66
CA ARG A 228 -0.07 10.73 11.43
C ARG A 228 -0.98 9.53 11.71
N ALA A 229 -2.26 9.62 11.37
CA ALA A 229 -3.20 8.52 11.58
C ALA A 229 -2.80 7.25 10.80
N ARG A 230 -2.97 6.10 11.44
CA ARG A 230 -2.68 4.78 10.86
C ARG A 230 -3.91 4.24 10.13
N LEU A 231 -3.68 3.51 9.07
CA LEU A 231 -4.65 2.65 8.41
C LEU A 231 -3.85 1.54 7.75
N ASN A 232 -4.04 0.30 8.20
CA ASN A 232 -3.32 -0.84 7.66
C ASN A 232 -4.12 -2.14 7.86
N TYR A 233 -3.72 -3.20 7.17
CA TYR A 233 -4.27 -4.54 7.34
C TYR A 233 -3.44 -5.33 8.35
N ASP A 234 -4.13 -5.88 9.34
CA ASP A 234 -3.59 -6.82 10.32
C ASP A 234 -3.92 -8.26 9.88
N PRO A 235 -2.93 -9.06 9.46
CA PRO A 235 -3.17 -10.42 8.99
C PRO A 235 -3.53 -11.39 10.12
N GLU A 236 -3.16 -11.13 11.38
CA GLU A 236 -3.48 -11.98 12.53
C GLU A 236 -4.95 -11.85 12.91
N LYS A 237 -5.49 -10.64 12.82
CA LYS A 237 -6.91 -10.36 13.09
C LYS A 237 -7.79 -10.49 11.85
N ASP A 238 -7.19 -10.65 10.68
CA ASP A 238 -7.87 -10.59 9.38
C ASP A 238 -8.75 -9.34 9.22
N MET A 239 -8.21 -8.18 9.59
CA MET A 239 -8.94 -6.92 9.70
C MET A 239 -8.14 -5.75 9.15
N ILE A 240 -8.80 -4.80 8.49
CA ILE A 240 -8.21 -3.49 8.23
C ILE A 240 -8.44 -2.66 9.49
N MET A 241 -7.36 -2.23 10.12
CA MET A 241 -7.39 -1.41 11.33
C MET A 241 -6.98 0.02 11.01
N TYR A 242 -7.64 0.97 11.65
CA TYR A 242 -7.32 2.38 11.55
C TYR A 242 -7.54 3.10 12.88
N ASP A 243 -6.81 4.20 13.09
CA ASP A 243 -6.95 5.00 14.28
C ASP A 243 -8.33 5.65 14.32
N HIS A 244 -8.99 5.58 15.47
CA HIS A 244 -10.17 6.39 15.76
C HIS A 244 -9.75 7.86 15.81
N LEU A 245 -10.54 8.74 15.20
CA LEU A 245 -10.23 10.15 15.03
C LEU A 245 -11.23 11.05 15.74
N ILE A 246 -10.73 12.00 16.50
CA ILE A 246 -11.52 13.05 17.14
C ILE A 246 -11.15 14.43 16.65
N SER A 247 -12.09 15.36 16.64
CA SER A 247 -11.82 16.75 16.31
C SER A 247 -11.14 17.45 17.48
N GLU A 248 -9.93 17.98 17.28
CA GLU A 248 -9.13 18.68 18.29
C GLU A 248 -9.82 19.97 18.76
N ASP A 249 -10.58 20.64 17.89
CA ASP A 249 -11.27 21.91 18.15
C ASP A 249 -12.79 21.78 18.27
N ASN A 250 -13.32 20.56 18.42
CA ASN A 250 -14.76 20.26 18.50
C ASN A 250 -15.59 20.73 17.30
N GLN A 251 -14.98 20.79 16.10
CA GLN A 251 -15.62 21.15 14.83
C GLN A 251 -15.68 19.93 13.89
N PRO A 252 -16.74 19.09 13.97
CA PRO A 252 -16.81 17.82 13.22
C PRO A 252 -16.78 17.98 11.70
N GLU A 253 -17.15 19.13 11.18
CA GLU A 253 -17.10 19.45 9.75
C GLU A 253 -15.68 19.73 9.26
N LYS A 254 -14.77 20.13 10.17
CA LYS A 254 -13.40 20.50 9.86
C LYS A 254 -12.45 19.31 9.95
N LYS A 255 -12.42 18.48 8.92
CA LYS A 255 -11.59 17.26 8.90
C LYS A 255 -10.10 17.49 9.10
N SER A 256 -9.61 18.68 8.75
CA SER A 256 -8.22 19.09 9.02
C SER A 256 -7.87 19.34 10.49
N SER A 257 -8.83 19.18 11.41
CA SER A 257 -8.59 19.24 12.86
C SER A 257 -8.62 17.84 13.52
N TYR A 258 -8.84 16.79 12.75
CA TYR A 258 -8.93 15.45 13.29
C TYR A 258 -7.58 14.87 13.63
N ILE A 259 -7.48 14.28 14.80
CA ILE A 259 -6.26 13.61 15.32
C ILE A 259 -6.62 12.24 15.92
N PRO A 260 -5.70 11.29 15.95
CA PRO A 260 -5.88 10.05 16.70
C PRO A 260 -6.04 10.29 18.20
N ASP A 261 -6.96 9.59 18.86
CA ASP A 261 -7.19 9.63 20.31
C ASP A 261 -6.58 8.43 21.06
N GLY A 262 -6.01 7.47 20.31
CA GLY A 262 -5.39 6.25 20.85
C GLY A 262 -6.27 5.01 20.76
N ASP A 263 -7.56 5.14 20.46
CA ASP A 263 -8.44 4.00 20.16
C ASP A 263 -8.31 3.57 18.70
N TYR A 264 -8.79 2.36 18.40
CA TYR A 264 -8.75 1.76 17.07
C TYR A 264 -10.11 1.26 16.64
N GLU A 265 -10.46 1.58 15.41
CA GLU A 265 -11.57 1.01 14.68
C GLU A 265 -11.08 0.03 13.62
N GLY A 266 -11.98 -0.77 13.06
CA GLY A 266 -11.62 -1.75 12.07
C GLY A 266 -12.69 -2.03 11.03
N LEU A 267 -12.28 -2.68 9.96
CA LEU A 267 -13.15 -3.26 8.95
C LEU A 267 -12.84 -4.75 8.86
N GLN A 268 -13.81 -5.61 9.16
CA GLN A 268 -13.71 -7.05 9.10
C GLN A 268 -14.41 -7.59 7.86
N TRP A 269 -13.74 -8.46 7.09
CA TRP A 269 -14.35 -9.07 5.92
C TRP A 269 -15.30 -10.18 6.31
N LYS A 270 -16.55 -10.06 5.87
CA LYS A 270 -17.58 -11.09 6.09
C LYS A 270 -18.62 -11.04 4.97
N ASP A 271 -18.96 -12.20 4.43
CA ASP A 271 -20.04 -12.36 3.43
C ASP A 271 -19.89 -11.40 2.23
N GLY A 272 -18.67 -11.21 1.73
CA GLY A 272 -18.38 -10.35 0.60
C GLY A 272 -18.38 -8.86 0.90
N LYS A 273 -18.35 -8.45 2.17
CA LYS A 273 -18.37 -7.05 2.62
C LYS A 273 -17.40 -6.79 3.75
N TRP A 274 -16.98 -5.56 3.88
CA TRP A 274 -16.24 -5.02 5.03
C TRP A 274 -17.24 -4.46 6.05
N LEU A 275 -17.34 -5.12 7.19
CA LEU A 275 -18.18 -4.72 8.30
C LEU A 275 -17.39 -3.86 9.28
N HIS A 276 -17.91 -2.71 9.64
CA HIS A 276 -17.29 -1.80 10.60
C HIS A 276 -17.31 -2.40 12.02
N VAL A 277 -16.20 -2.24 12.71
CA VAL A 277 -15.98 -2.58 14.12
C VAL A 277 -15.54 -1.32 14.84
N SER A 278 -16.46 -0.74 15.62
CA SER A 278 -16.27 0.56 16.26
C SER A 278 -15.22 0.57 17.39
N LYS A 279 -14.86 -0.60 17.92
CA LYS A 279 -13.84 -0.75 18.95
C LYS A 279 -13.13 -2.08 18.81
N VAL A 280 -11.88 -2.06 18.35
CA VAL A 280 -11.11 -3.29 18.13
C VAL A 280 -10.57 -3.87 19.42
N PHE A 281 -10.17 -3.04 20.37
CA PHE A 281 -9.67 -3.45 21.68
C PHE A 281 -10.68 -3.12 22.75
N THR A 282 -11.32 -4.16 23.30
CA THR A 282 -12.34 -4.04 24.35
C THR A 282 -11.84 -4.46 25.72
N GLU A 283 -10.60 -4.93 25.80
CA GLU A 283 -10.02 -5.34 27.08
C GLU A 283 -9.71 -4.10 27.91
N GLN A 284 -10.55 -3.87 28.92
CA GLN A 284 -10.23 -2.96 30.02
C GLN A 284 -9.46 -3.77 31.05
N LEU A 285 -8.27 -3.30 31.41
CA LEU A 285 -7.59 -3.82 32.58
C LEU A 285 -8.51 -3.55 33.81
N PRO A 286 -8.68 -4.52 34.72
CA PRO A 286 -9.41 -4.28 35.95
C PRO A 286 -8.81 -3.08 36.68
N ASP A 287 -9.67 -2.25 37.27
CA ASP A 287 -9.25 -1.09 38.07
C ASP A 287 -8.12 -1.45 39.05
N GLY A 288 -7.04 -0.70 39.04
CA GLY A 288 -5.84 -0.96 39.84
C GLY A 288 -4.85 -1.98 39.26
N LYS A 289 -5.13 -2.52 38.04
CA LYS A 289 -4.16 -3.29 37.21
C LYS A 289 -3.74 -2.53 35.96
N GLU A 290 -3.76 -1.23 36.00
CA GLU A 290 -3.09 -0.44 34.98
C GLU A 290 -1.68 -0.99 34.82
N PRO A 291 -1.18 -1.15 33.55
CA PRO A 291 0.22 -1.46 33.37
C PRO A 291 1.00 -0.28 33.98
N ASN A 292 1.30 -0.44 35.25
CA ASN A 292 2.29 0.42 35.86
C ASN A 292 3.51 0.21 34.98
N PRO A 293 3.92 1.17 34.15
CA PRO A 293 5.20 1.03 33.51
C PRO A 293 6.15 0.87 34.69
N ASP A 294 6.68 -0.34 34.87
CA ASP A 294 7.70 -0.59 35.88
C ASP A 294 8.72 0.51 35.69
N LEU A 295 8.61 1.54 36.54
CA LEU A 295 9.46 2.72 36.41
C LEU A 295 10.87 2.17 36.45
N LEU A 296 11.58 2.29 35.33
CA LEU A 296 13.01 1.95 35.25
C LEU A 296 13.82 2.80 36.20
N MET A 297 13.16 3.72 36.90
CA MET A 297 13.70 4.58 37.94
C MET A 297 13.08 4.24 39.30
N ASP A 298 13.88 4.31 40.35
CA ASP A 298 13.41 4.24 41.72
C ASP A 298 12.75 5.58 42.15
N ASP A 299 12.17 5.61 43.36
CA ASP A 299 11.52 6.81 43.91
C ASP A 299 12.47 8.02 44.08
N ASN A 300 13.76 7.83 43.92
CA ASN A 300 14.80 8.83 43.96
C ASN A 300 15.30 9.27 42.58
N GLY A 301 14.67 8.80 41.50
CA GLY A 301 15.03 9.13 40.13
C GLY A 301 16.30 8.45 39.62
N LYS A 302 16.80 7.40 40.31
CA LYS A 302 17.90 6.57 39.82
C LYS A 302 17.40 5.38 39.03
N ILE A 303 18.12 5.02 37.98
CA ILE A 303 17.82 3.85 37.14
C ILE A 303 17.91 2.59 38.02
N ASN A 304 16.84 1.82 38.03
CA ASN A 304 16.79 0.50 38.67
C ASN A 304 17.42 -0.55 37.74
N GLU A 305 18.73 -0.79 37.94
CA GLU A 305 19.53 -1.71 37.10
C GLU A 305 18.97 -3.17 37.14
N GLY A 306 18.39 -3.61 38.25
CA GLY A 306 17.79 -4.94 38.37
C GLY A 306 16.59 -5.08 37.42
N LYS A 307 15.67 -4.12 37.41
CA LYS A 307 14.52 -4.11 36.52
C LYS A 307 14.93 -3.96 35.04
N LEU A 308 16.00 -3.21 34.78
CA LEU A 308 16.56 -3.05 33.43
C LEU A 308 17.10 -4.38 32.89
N ASN A 309 17.81 -5.14 33.75
CA ASN A 309 18.37 -6.43 33.40
C ASN A 309 17.25 -7.47 33.18
N ASP A 310 16.24 -7.53 34.06
CA ASP A 310 15.08 -8.41 33.92
C ASP A 310 14.31 -8.16 32.60
N GLN A 311 14.17 -6.89 32.21
CA GLN A 311 13.54 -6.51 30.97
C GLN A 311 14.41 -6.86 29.75
N SER A 312 15.71 -6.72 29.88
CA SER A 312 16.69 -7.09 28.87
C SER A 312 16.70 -8.61 28.63
N GLU A 313 16.63 -9.42 29.68
CA GLU A 313 16.57 -10.89 29.60
C GLU A 313 15.23 -11.36 28.99
N LYS A 314 14.10 -10.74 29.36
CA LYS A 314 12.79 -11.01 28.74
C LYS A 314 12.78 -10.67 27.25
N ASN A 315 13.49 -9.63 26.84
CA ASN A 315 13.61 -9.24 25.43
C ASN A 315 14.61 -10.12 24.67
N ALA A 316 15.68 -10.58 25.30
CA ALA A 316 16.65 -11.51 24.72
C ALA A 316 16.06 -12.92 24.47
N GLY A 317 15.08 -13.34 25.28
CA GLY A 317 14.35 -14.61 25.09
C GLY A 317 13.38 -14.61 23.90
N LYS A 318 12.99 -13.45 23.38
CA LYS A 318 12.22 -13.33 22.15
C LYS A 318 13.19 -13.28 20.97
N LYS A 319 13.38 -14.41 20.28
CA LYS A 319 14.11 -14.47 19.00
C LYS A 319 13.36 -13.58 18.00
N VAL A 320 13.79 -12.34 17.88
CA VAL A 320 13.50 -11.51 16.73
C VAL A 320 14.47 -11.98 15.65
N GLU A 321 13.99 -12.60 14.59
CA GLU A 321 14.80 -12.78 13.38
C GLU A 321 15.19 -11.40 12.87
N ALA A 322 16.41 -11.00 13.18
CA ALA A 322 16.97 -9.75 12.74
C ALA A 322 17.16 -9.82 11.21
N MET A 323 16.40 -9.04 10.46
CA MET A 323 16.75 -8.73 9.07
C MET A 323 18.16 -8.14 9.04
N PRO A 324 19.05 -8.58 8.14
CA PRO A 324 20.41 -8.08 8.05
C PRO A 324 20.40 -6.61 7.63
N ILE A 325 20.74 -5.72 8.56
CA ILE A 325 20.96 -4.31 8.26
C ILE A 325 22.21 -4.20 7.40
N LYS A 326 22.07 -3.96 6.10
CA LYS A 326 23.19 -3.56 5.24
C LYS A 326 23.75 -2.24 5.73
N ARG A 327 24.91 -2.26 6.36
CA ARG A 327 25.65 -1.06 6.75
C ARG A 327 25.99 -0.26 5.49
N LYS A 328 25.42 0.94 5.35
CA LYS A 328 25.81 1.91 4.32
C LYS A 328 27.29 2.29 4.52
N SER A 329 28.06 2.26 3.45
CA SER A 329 29.45 2.69 3.40
C SER A 329 29.60 4.16 3.84
N LYS A 330 30.69 4.44 4.54
CA LYS A 330 31.05 5.78 5.02
C LYS A 330 31.08 6.78 3.88
N ILE A 331 30.29 7.82 3.98
CA ILE A 331 30.42 9.02 3.13
C ILE A 331 31.72 9.72 3.53
N VAL A 332 32.69 9.73 2.63
CA VAL A 332 33.92 10.52 2.75
C VAL A 332 33.60 11.91 2.24
N LEU A 333 33.47 12.87 3.14
CA LEU A 333 33.37 14.30 2.78
C LEU A 333 34.69 14.79 2.19
N PRO A 334 34.69 15.51 1.06
CA PRO A 334 35.89 16.08 0.51
C PRO A 334 36.39 17.25 1.42
N SER A 335 37.67 17.21 1.77
CA SER A 335 38.31 18.26 2.54
C SER A 335 38.44 19.53 1.68
N THR A 336 37.81 20.60 2.09
CA THR A 336 38.04 21.94 1.53
C THR A 336 39.41 22.47 2.00
N LYS A 337 40.41 22.39 1.14
CA LYS A 337 41.63 23.18 1.27
C LYS A 337 41.32 24.63 0.92
N ARG A 338 41.25 25.49 1.91
CA ARG A 338 41.38 26.95 1.73
C ARG A 338 42.77 27.23 1.17
N LYS A 339 42.85 27.76 -0.05
CA LYS A 339 44.04 28.52 -0.48
C LYS A 339 43.76 29.99 -0.15
N GLY A 340 44.57 30.54 0.74
CA GLY A 340 44.69 31.96 0.89
C GLY A 340 45.49 32.57 -0.26
N ILE A 341 45.03 33.65 -0.76
CA ILE A 341 45.63 34.96 -1.01
C ILE A 341 44.51 35.81 -1.58
#